data_acfe697ae97a4d3637a37f08f4e067b3
#
_entry.id   acfe697ae97a4d3637a37f08f4e067b3
#
_cell.length_a   1.000
_cell.length_b   1.000
_cell.length_c   1.000
_cell.angle_alpha   90.00
_cell.angle_beta   90.00
_cell.angle_gamma   90.00
#
_symmetry.space_group_name_H-M   'P 1'
#
loop_
_entity.id
_entity.type
_entity.pdbx_description
1 polymer ?
#
loop_
_entity_poly.entity_id
_entity_poly.type
_entity_poly.pdbx_seq_one_letter_code
_entity_poly.pdbx_strand_id
1 'polypeptide(L)'
;MVEPEGLPPAVVTDRLTRRFGSLVAVDALSITVPASSVFGLLGPNGAGKSTTIKMLTTLLPPTSGHARVAGADVAGEAPRVRARIGYVPQMLSADSTLTGYENLLISAKLYRIPSAERANRIEGALEFMGLTEAAHMLVRTYSGGMIRRLEIAQAMLHRPAVLFLDEPTVGLDPVARHAVWQHIRDVRRSEGTTIVMTTHYMEEAEELCDEVAIMHRGVITAVGSPQTLREMVGGGATLEDVFIHFTGSEIDEGGGYRDAVRTRRTARRLG
;
A
#
# COMPACT_ATOMS: atom_id res chain seq x y z
N MET A 1 -30.93 -22.44 -3.29
CA MET A 1 -30.33 -21.48 -2.37
C MET A 1 -29.54 -20.52 -3.24
N VAL A 2 -29.96 -19.27 -3.29
CA VAL A 2 -29.19 -18.20 -3.95
C VAL A 2 -28.05 -17.89 -2.98
N GLU A 3 -26.80 -18.12 -3.38
CA GLU A 3 -25.65 -17.61 -2.65
C GLU A 3 -25.84 -16.11 -2.48
N PRO A 4 -25.55 -15.51 -1.30
CA PRO A 4 -25.64 -14.07 -1.15
C PRO A 4 -24.66 -13.48 -2.16
N GLU A 5 -25.19 -12.69 -3.12
CA GLU A 5 -24.36 -11.94 -4.07
C GLU A 5 -23.39 -11.07 -3.25
N GLY A 6 -22.13 -11.49 -3.18
CA GLY A 6 -21.07 -10.74 -2.51
C GLY A 6 -20.91 -9.37 -3.18
N LEU A 7 -20.45 -8.39 -2.43
CA LEU A 7 -20.10 -7.07 -2.98
C LEU A 7 -19.20 -7.24 -4.21
N PRO A 8 -19.40 -6.45 -5.27
CA PRO A 8 -18.53 -6.53 -6.44
C PRO A 8 -17.07 -6.26 -6.06
N PRO A 9 -16.10 -6.90 -6.74
CA PRO A 9 -14.70 -6.73 -6.41
C PRO A 9 -14.27 -5.25 -6.50
N ALA A 10 -13.43 -4.84 -5.56
CA ALA A 10 -12.96 -3.46 -5.47
C ALA A 10 -11.94 -3.11 -6.55
N VAL A 11 -11.10 -4.08 -6.93
CA VAL A 11 -10.13 -3.93 -8.03
C VAL A 11 -10.17 -5.18 -8.90
N VAL A 12 -10.20 -4.98 -10.21
CA VAL A 12 -10.07 -6.05 -11.20
C VAL A 12 -9.10 -5.59 -12.27
N THR A 13 -8.13 -6.44 -12.61
CA THR A 13 -7.24 -6.22 -13.75
C THR A 13 -7.31 -7.40 -14.71
N ASP A 14 -7.19 -7.11 -16.00
CA ASP A 14 -7.09 -8.10 -17.07
C ASP A 14 -5.90 -7.79 -17.95
N ARG A 15 -4.86 -8.62 -17.86
CA ARG A 15 -3.59 -8.52 -18.58
C ARG A 15 -2.99 -7.12 -18.58
N LEU A 16 -3.10 -6.43 -17.44
CA LEU A 16 -2.61 -5.06 -17.27
C LEU A 16 -1.09 -5.02 -17.47
N THR A 17 -0.63 -4.22 -18.42
CA THR A 17 0.79 -4.18 -18.81
C THR A 17 1.32 -2.76 -18.83
N ARG A 18 2.55 -2.57 -18.35
CA ARG A 18 3.28 -1.30 -18.48
C ARG A 18 4.69 -1.53 -19.01
N ARG A 19 5.01 -0.82 -20.09
CA ARG A 19 6.35 -0.78 -20.71
C ARG A 19 6.95 0.62 -20.64
N PHE A 20 8.26 0.68 -20.43
CA PHE A 20 9.08 1.87 -20.52
C PHE A 20 10.21 1.60 -21.52
N GLY A 21 10.01 2.03 -22.76
CA GLY A 21 10.90 1.63 -23.86
C GLY A 21 10.94 0.10 -24.02
N SER A 22 12.11 -0.50 -23.90
CA SER A 22 12.31 -1.96 -23.95
C SER A 22 12.00 -2.67 -22.62
N LEU A 23 11.95 -1.95 -21.50
CA LEU A 23 11.67 -2.54 -20.19
C LEU A 23 10.17 -2.79 -20.01
N VAL A 24 9.80 -4.04 -19.71
CA VAL A 24 8.45 -4.42 -19.27
C VAL A 24 8.44 -4.40 -17.75
N ALA A 25 7.86 -3.34 -17.16
CA ALA A 25 7.82 -3.17 -15.71
C ALA A 25 6.68 -3.96 -15.06
N VAL A 26 5.57 -4.14 -15.78
CA VAL A 26 4.42 -4.99 -15.39
C VAL A 26 3.98 -5.72 -16.64
N ASP A 27 3.88 -7.04 -16.59
CA ASP A 27 3.54 -7.90 -17.72
C ASP A 27 2.27 -8.71 -17.45
N ALA A 28 1.23 -8.42 -18.20
CA ALA A 28 -0.06 -9.14 -18.24
C ALA A 28 -0.67 -9.45 -16.85
N LEU A 29 -0.60 -8.49 -15.93
CA LEU A 29 -1.09 -8.63 -14.56
C LEU A 29 -2.60 -8.79 -14.54
N SER A 30 -3.08 -9.92 -14.00
CA SER A 30 -4.50 -10.25 -13.84
C SER A 30 -4.75 -10.63 -12.38
N ILE A 31 -5.41 -9.74 -11.63
CA ILE A 31 -5.80 -9.95 -10.23
C ILE A 31 -7.23 -9.46 -9.99
N THR A 32 -7.87 -10.04 -8.99
CA THR A 32 -9.17 -9.61 -8.48
C THR A 32 -9.05 -9.38 -6.98
N VAL A 33 -9.37 -8.18 -6.50
CA VAL A 33 -9.33 -7.83 -5.09
C VAL A 33 -10.77 -7.75 -4.57
N PRO A 34 -11.13 -8.60 -3.59
CA PRO A 34 -12.45 -8.53 -2.97
C PRO A 34 -12.71 -7.19 -2.27
N ALA A 35 -13.98 -6.77 -2.20
CA ALA A 35 -14.34 -5.60 -1.41
C ALA A 35 -14.12 -5.88 0.10
N SER A 36 -13.81 -4.82 0.85
CA SER A 36 -13.60 -4.86 2.31
C SER A 36 -12.50 -5.83 2.77
N SER A 37 -11.50 -6.10 1.90
CA SER A 37 -10.33 -6.92 2.20
C SER A 37 -9.04 -6.09 2.25
N VAL A 38 -7.99 -6.69 2.81
CA VAL A 38 -6.60 -6.21 2.69
C VAL A 38 -5.85 -7.11 1.71
N PHE A 39 -5.41 -6.54 0.60
CA PHE A 39 -4.70 -7.23 -0.46
C PHE A 39 -3.25 -6.72 -0.55
N GLY A 40 -2.28 -7.63 -0.45
CA GLY A 40 -0.86 -7.33 -0.51
C GLY A 40 -0.22 -7.66 -1.86
N LEU A 41 0.50 -6.71 -2.46
CA LEU A 41 1.47 -7.00 -3.52
C LEU A 41 2.85 -7.17 -2.85
N LEU A 42 3.30 -8.41 -2.72
CA LEU A 42 4.56 -8.77 -2.08
C LEU A 42 5.64 -9.02 -3.13
N GLY A 43 6.83 -8.48 -2.92
CA GLY A 43 7.95 -8.72 -3.82
C GLY A 43 9.14 -7.78 -3.57
N PRO A 44 10.31 -8.04 -4.19
CA PRO A 44 11.50 -7.24 -4.00
C PRO A 44 11.38 -5.85 -4.64
N ASN A 45 12.35 -5.00 -4.38
CA ASN A 45 12.49 -3.73 -5.08
C ASN A 45 12.67 -3.97 -6.59
N GLY A 46 11.97 -3.18 -7.41
CA GLY A 46 11.98 -3.36 -8.86
C GLY A 46 11.04 -4.46 -9.40
N ALA A 47 10.29 -5.17 -8.55
CA ALA A 47 9.33 -6.20 -9.00
C ALA A 47 8.15 -5.67 -9.83
N GLY A 48 7.88 -4.36 -9.80
CA GLY A 48 6.75 -3.73 -10.50
C GLY A 48 5.61 -3.25 -9.60
N LYS A 49 5.71 -3.44 -8.27
CA LYS A 49 4.67 -3.12 -7.28
C LYS A 49 4.17 -1.66 -7.38
N SER A 50 5.07 -0.68 -7.20
CA SER A 50 4.71 0.75 -7.27
C SER A 50 4.24 1.17 -8.67
N THR A 51 4.72 0.51 -9.73
CA THR A 51 4.22 0.74 -11.09
C THR A 51 2.77 0.28 -11.21
N THR A 52 2.43 -0.87 -10.63
CA THR A 52 1.06 -1.39 -10.57
C THR A 52 0.15 -0.41 -9.81
N ILE A 53 0.55 0.01 -8.59
CA ILE A 53 -0.21 1.01 -7.82
C ILE A 53 -0.43 2.30 -8.63
N LYS A 54 0.61 2.82 -9.29
CA LYS A 54 0.49 4.03 -10.11
C LYS A 54 -0.48 3.87 -11.29
N MET A 55 -0.59 2.69 -11.89
CA MET A 55 -1.61 2.42 -12.91
C MET A 55 -3.01 2.40 -12.31
N LEU A 56 -3.21 1.69 -11.19
CA LEU A 56 -4.50 1.57 -10.52
C LEU A 56 -4.99 2.91 -9.96
N THR A 57 -4.08 3.78 -9.51
CA THR A 57 -4.39 5.13 -9.02
C THR A 57 -4.46 6.19 -10.12
N THR A 58 -4.38 5.79 -11.38
CA THR A 58 -4.43 6.67 -12.56
C THR A 58 -3.27 7.68 -12.69
N LEU A 59 -2.20 7.50 -11.93
CA LEU A 59 -0.98 8.33 -12.03
C LEU A 59 -0.11 7.96 -13.23
N LEU A 60 -0.31 6.75 -13.75
CA LEU A 60 0.42 6.22 -14.89
C LEU A 60 -0.55 5.46 -15.80
N PRO A 61 -0.68 5.80 -17.10
CA PRO A 61 -1.54 5.05 -17.99
C PRO A 61 -0.95 3.65 -18.25
N PRO A 62 -1.76 2.59 -18.35
CA PRO A 62 -1.30 1.30 -18.84
C PRO A 62 -0.86 1.39 -20.31
N THR A 63 0.05 0.49 -20.72
CA THR A 63 0.43 0.34 -22.13
C THR A 63 -0.57 -0.55 -22.86
N SER A 64 -1.11 -1.57 -22.20
CA SER A 64 -2.16 -2.46 -22.68
C SER A 64 -2.87 -3.16 -21.52
N GLY A 65 -3.95 -3.90 -21.80
CA GLY A 65 -4.80 -4.51 -20.79
C GLY A 65 -5.77 -3.52 -20.17
N HIS A 66 -6.55 -3.99 -19.21
CA HIS A 66 -7.61 -3.21 -18.58
C HIS A 66 -7.53 -3.29 -17.05
N ALA A 67 -7.99 -2.24 -16.38
CA ALA A 67 -8.19 -2.27 -14.94
C ALA A 67 -9.41 -1.45 -14.54
N ARG A 68 -10.15 -1.96 -13.55
CA ARG A 68 -11.25 -1.24 -12.92
C ARG A 68 -10.99 -1.13 -11.42
N VAL A 69 -11.23 0.05 -10.87
CA VAL A 69 -11.08 0.35 -9.45
C VAL A 69 -12.36 0.99 -8.96
N ALA A 70 -12.94 0.45 -7.90
CA ALA A 70 -14.23 0.88 -7.36
C ALA A 70 -15.32 0.98 -8.46
N GLY A 71 -15.32 0.02 -9.42
CA GLY A 71 -16.26 -0.04 -10.53
C GLY A 71 -16.00 0.93 -11.69
N ALA A 72 -14.93 1.76 -11.65
CA ALA A 72 -14.57 2.70 -12.71
C ALA A 72 -13.31 2.26 -13.48
N ASP A 73 -13.28 2.48 -14.79
CA ASP A 73 -12.12 2.16 -15.64
C ASP A 73 -10.98 3.17 -15.43
N VAL A 74 -9.75 2.66 -15.21
CA VAL A 74 -8.58 3.50 -14.88
C VAL A 74 -8.12 4.38 -16.05
N ALA A 75 -8.38 3.99 -17.30
CA ALA A 75 -7.99 4.74 -18.50
C ALA A 75 -9.08 5.71 -18.93
N GLY A 76 -10.34 5.26 -19.00
CA GLY A 76 -11.46 6.05 -19.52
C GLY A 76 -12.15 6.90 -18.46
N GLU A 77 -12.16 6.48 -17.18
CA GLU A 77 -12.90 7.13 -16.10
C GLU A 77 -11.98 7.62 -14.96
N ALA A 78 -10.76 8.04 -15.27
CA ALA A 78 -9.76 8.42 -14.27
C ALA A 78 -10.25 9.43 -13.20
N PRO A 79 -11.03 10.48 -13.50
CA PRO A 79 -11.59 11.37 -12.47
C PRO A 79 -12.52 10.65 -11.49
N ARG A 80 -13.30 9.67 -11.97
CA ARG A 80 -14.20 8.86 -11.15
C ARG A 80 -13.44 7.89 -10.25
N VAL A 81 -12.34 7.29 -10.76
CA VAL A 81 -11.42 6.50 -9.94
C VAL A 81 -10.85 7.36 -8.82
N ARG A 82 -10.22 8.52 -9.14
CA ARG A 82 -9.60 9.42 -8.15
C ARG A 82 -10.56 9.92 -7.06
N ALA A 83 -11.84 10.08 -7.38
CA ALA A 83 -12.84 10.48 -6.39
C ALA A 83 -13.21 9.37 -5.39
N ARG A 84 -12.85 8.12 -5.68
CA ARG A 84 -13.22 6.93 -4.88
C ARG A 84 -12.04 6.24 -4.22
N ILE A 85 -10.83 6.73 -4.43
CA ILE A 85 -9.62 6.14 -3.87
C ILE A 85 -8.90 7.11 -2.94
N GLY A 86 -8.24 6.57 -1.91
CA GLY A 86 -7.15 7.22 -1.20
C GLY A 86 -5.82 6.65 -1.68
N TYR A 87 -4.76 7.45 -1.67
CA TYR A 87 -3.42 7.00 -2.03
C TYR A 87 -2.38 7.60 -1.11
N VAL A 88 -1.57 6.74 -0.52
CA VAL A 88 -0.41 7.10 0.30
C VAL A 88 0.85 6.60 -0.42
N PRO A 89 1.69 7.50 -0.94
CA PRO A 89 2.90 7.12 -1.67
C PRO A 89 3.98 6.61 -0.71
N GLN A 90 5.00 5.93 -1.27
CA GLN A 90 6.15 5.46 -0.51
C GLN A 90 6.92 6.61 0.14
N MET A 91 7.19 7.68 -0.62
CA MET A 91 7.83 8.89 -0.08
C MET A 91 6.83 9.73 0.70
N LEU A 92 7.28 10.28 1.84
CA LEU A 92 6.47 11.19 2.64
C LEU A 92 6.05 12.41 1.81
N SER A 93 4.76 12.73 1.85
CA SER A 93 4.12 13.73 0.98
C SER A 93 3.41 14.84 1.76
N ALA A 94 3.27 14.71 3.09
CA ALA A 94 2.71 15.76 3.93
C ALA A 94 3.60 17.01 3.92
N ASP A 95 2.99 18.19 3.84
CA ASP A 95 3.74 19.45 3.83
C ASP A 95 4.31 19.73 5.23
N SER A 96 5.64 19.71 5.31
CA SER A 96 6.37 19.88 6.56
C SER A 96 6.32 21.31 7.13
N THR A 97 5.93 22.29 6.32
CA THR A 97 5.82 23.71 6.70
C THR A 97 4.45 24.07 7.28
N LEU A 98 3.49 23.14 7.19
CA LEU A 98 2.14 23.26 7.71
C LEU A 98 1.97 22.43 8.98
N THR A 99 0.93 22.73 9.75
CA THR A 99 0.49 21.89 10.87
C THR A 99 -0.24 20.65 10.37
N GLY A 100 -0.44 19.65 11.24
CA GLY A 100 -1.25 18.47 10.92
C GLY A 100 -2.67 18.85 10.51
N TYR A 101 -3.29 19.78 11.25
CA TYR A 101 -4.63 20.30 10.94
C TYR A 101 -4.69 20.98 9.57
N GLU A 102 -3.73 21.86 9.25
CA GLU A 102 -3.68 22.56 7.95
C GLU A 102 -3.48 21.60 6.77
N ASN A 103 -2.65 20.56 6.92
CA ASN A 103 -2.51 19.51 5.92
C ASN A 103 -3.85 18.82 5.63
N LEU A 104 -4.61 18.45 6.66
CA LEU A 104 -5.94 17.87 6.51
C LEU A 104 -6.95 18.87 5.94
N LEU A 105 -6.88 20.16 6.33
CA LEU A 105 -7.76 21.19 5.79
C LEU A 105 -7.57 21.40 4.28
N ILE A 106 -6.33 21.37 3.79
CA ILE A 106 -6.04 21.42 2.36
C ILE A 106 -6.65 20.21 1.66
N SER A 107 -6.44 19.00 2.18
CA SER A 107 -7.04 17.78 1.64
C SER A 107 -8.56 17.84 1.63
N ALA A 108 -9.19 18.33 2.71
CA ALA A 108 -10.64 18.51 2.78
C ALA A 108 -11.18 19.45 1.70
N LYS A 109 -10.44 20.52 1.40
CA LYS A 109 -10.80 21.47 0.33
C LYS A 109 -10.64 20.84 -1.05
N LEU A 110 -9.54 20.11 -1.30
CA LEU A 110 -9.27 19.43 -2.57
C LEU A 110 -10.33 18.37 -2.89
N TYR A 111 -10.74 17.60 -1.89
CA TYR A 111 -11.83 16.62 -2.00
C TYR A 111 -13.23 17.24 -1.95
N ARG A 112 -13.34 18.59 -1.92
CA ARG A 112 -14.61 19.34 -1.92
C ARG A 112 -15.55 18.97 -0.77
N ILE A 113 -14.99 18.63 0.39
CA ILE A 113 -15.79 18.39 1.60
C ILE A 113 -16.52 19.70 1.96
N PRO A 114 -17.85 19.67 2.22
CA PRO A 114 -18.61 20.84 2.58
C PRO A 114 -18.01 21.59 3.79
N SER A 115 -17.99 22.91 3.75
CA SER A 115 -17.34 23.73 4.82
C SER A 115 -17.87 23.42 6.22
N ALA A 116 -19.17 23.15 6.33
CA ALA A 116 -19.82 22.81 7.60
C ALA A 116 -19.36 21.46 8.19
N GLU A 117 -18.83 20.55 7.38
CA GLU A 117 -18.38 19.21 7.80
C GLU A 117 -16.87 19.14 8.06
N ARG A 118 -16.08 20.10 7.53
CA ARG A 118 -14.62 19.99 7.50
C ARG A 118 -14.00 19.86 8.88
N ALA A 119 -14.40 20.72 9.83
CA ALA A 119 -13.85 20.70 11.19
C ALA A 119 -14.07 19.33 11.85
N ASN A 120 -15.31 18.85 11.87
CA ASN A 120 -15.64 17.56 12.48
C ASN A 120 -14.93 16.39 11.82
N ARG A 121 -14.77 16.40 10.47
CA ARG A 121 -14.06 15.33 9.78
C ARG A 121 -12.54 15.36 10.04
N ILE A 122 -11.96 16.55 10.13
CA ILE A 122 -10.53 16.71 10.43
C ILE A 122 -10.25 16.28 11.88
N GLU A 123 -11.04 16.74 12.84
CA GLU A 123 -10.90 16.38 14.24
C GLU A 123 -11.07 14.87 14.44
N GLY A 124 -12.11 14.26 13.86
CA GLY A 124 -12.31 12.82 13.92
C GLY A 124 -11.17 12.02 13.26
N ALA A 125 -10.60 12.51 12.15
CA ALA A 125 -9.46 11.86 11.51
C ALA A 125 -8.17 11.96 12.35
N LEU A 126 -7.93 13.10 13.00
CA LEU A 126 -6.81 13.30 13.92
C LEU A 126 -6.95 12.41 15.16
N GLU A 127 -8.15 12.35 15.74
CA GLU A 127 -8.46 11.50 16.89
C GLU A 127 -8.26 10.02 16.55
N PHE A 128 -8.83 9.55 15.43
CA PHE A 128 -8.71 8.18 14.97
C PHE A 128 -7.25 7.76 14.74
N MET A 129 -6.39 8.68 14.28
CA MET A 129 -4.96 8.42 14.07
C MET A 129 -4.09 8.70 15.31
N GLY A 130 -4.68 9.09 16.44
CA GLY A 130 -3.95 9.43 17.67
C GLY A 130 -3.01 10.64 17.48
N LEU A 131 -3.47 11.66 16.74
CA LEU A 131 -2.71 12.88 16.42
C LEU A 131 -3.33 14.16 16.99
N THR A 132 -4.35 14.06 17.85
CA THR A 132 -5.09 15.20 18.42
C THR A 132 -4.16 16.19 19.11
N GLU A 133 -3.29 15.71 20.00
CA GLU A 133 -2.32 16.53 20.75
C GLU A 133 -1.32 17.27 19.83
N ALA A 134 -1.00 16.66 18.69
CA ALA A 134 -0.05 17.20 17.72
C ALA A 134 -0.72 18.01 16.60
N ALA A 135 -2.05 18.12 16.58
CA ALA A 135 -2.83 18.71 15.49
C ALA A 135 -2.30 20.08 15.01
N HIS A 136 -1.90 20.93 15.94
CA HIS A 136 -1.42 22.29 15.68
C HIS A 136 0.11 22.44 15.70
N MET A 137 0.85 21.33 15.82
CA MET A 137 2.29 21.33 15.67
C MET A 137 2.67 21.26 14.19
N LEU A 138 3.78 21.89 13.81
CA LEU A 138 4.31 21.80 12.44
C LEU A 138 4.76 20.37 12.12
N VAL A 139 4.37 19.87 10.94
CA VAL A 139 4.67 18.48 10.53
C VAL A 139 6.17 18.18 10.48
N ARG A 140 7.04 19.18 10.27
CA ARG A 140 8.49 19.00 10.40
C ARG A 140 8.97 18.52 11.78
N THR A 141 8.14 18.63 12.83
CA THR A 141 8.46 18.15 14.18
C THR A 141 7.88 16.75 14.46
N TYR A 142 7.13 16.18 13.52
CA TYR A 142 6.55 14.86 13.64
C TYR A 142 7.61 13.76 13.45
N SER A 143 7.43 12.64 14.14
CA SER A 143 8.17 11.41 13.82
C SER A 143 7.71 10.83 12.47
N GLY A 144 8.50 9.96 11.86
CA GLY A 144 8.11 9.29 10.63
C GLY A 144 6.77 8.54 10.73
N GLY A 145 6.52 7.88 11.86
CA GLY A 145 5.24 7.22 12.13
C GLY A 145 4.07 8.20 12.27
N MET A 146 4.29 9.37 12.87
CA MET A 146 3.26 10.43 12.94
C MET A 146 2.93 10.97 11.55
N ILE A 147 3.95 11.21 10.72
CA ILE A 147 3.75 11.68 9.34
C ILE A 147 2.96 10.62 8.56
N ARG A 148 3.32 9.34 8.66
CA ARG A 148 2.60 8.27 7.94
C ARG A 148 1.14 8.17 8.37
N ARG A 149 0.85 8.29 9.67
CA ARG A 149 -0.52 8.32 10.17
C ARG A 149 -1.30 9.54 9.67
N LEU A 150 -0.66 10.71 9.59
CA LEU A 150 -1.25 11.91 9.00
C LEU A 150 -1.59 11.72 7.51
N GLU A 151 -0.69 11.10 6.73
CA GLU A 151 -0.93 10.80 5.31
C GLU A 151 -2.09 9.82 5.10
N ILE A 152 -2.20 8.80 5.96
CA ILE A 152 -3.36 7.90 5.96
C ILE A 152 -4.64 8.68 6.28
N ALA A 153 -4.62 9.56 7.30
CA ALA A 153 -5.75 10.44 7.62
C ALA A 153 -6.16 11.30 6.41
N GLN A 154 -5.20 11.92 5.71
CA GLN A 154 -5.45 12.71 4.50
C GLN A 154 -6.12 11.87 3.40
N ALA A 155 -5.61 10.66 3.17
CA ALA A 155 -6.12 9.75 2.16
C ALA A 155 -7.53 9.20 2.49
N MET A 156 -7.89 9.13 3.78
CA MET A 156 -9.19 8.62 4.27
C MET A 156 -10.26 9.70 4.44
N LEU A 157 -9.88 10.98 4.44
CA LEU A 157 -10.76 12.10 4.84
C LEU A 157 -12.07 12.19 4.03
N HIS A 158 -12.05 11.77 2.77
CA HIS A 158 -13.21 11.75 1.87
C HIS A 158 -13.91 10.38 1.82
N ARG A 159 -13.55 9.43 2.69
CA ARG A 159 -14.10 8.06 2.80
C ARG A 159 -14.01 7.28 1.48
N PRO A 160 -12.81 6.98 1.02
CA PRO A 160 -12.60 6.25 -0.23
C PRO A 160 -13.12 4.81 -0.14
N ALA A 161 -13.56 4.26 -1.27
CA ALA A 161 -13.89 2.83 -1.36
C ALA A 161 -12.63 1.94 -1.35
N VAL A 162 -11.51 2.46 -1.86
CA VAL A 162 -10.22 1.74 -1.91
C VAL A 162 -9.10 2.66 -1.44
N LEU A 163 -8.31 2.19 -0.48
CA LEU A 163 -7.09 2.84 -0.01
C LEU A 163 -5.86 2.11 -0.57
N PHE A 164 -5.04 2.82 -1.33
CA PHE A 164 -3.76 2.33 -1.81
C PHE A 164 -2.62 2.81 -0.91
N LEU A 165 -1.77 1.88 -0.45
CA LEU A 165 -0.61 2.14 0.40
C LEU A 165 0.65 1.60 -0.28
N ASP A 166 1.54 2.48 -0.72
CA ASP A 166 2.79 2.06 -1.35
C ASP A 166 3.91 2.00 -0.30
N GLU A 167 4.26 0.78 0.14
CA GLU A 167 5.26 0.48 1.18
C GLU A 167 5.07 1.32 2.46
N PRO A 168 3.93 1.20 3.17
CA PRO A 168 3.49 2.16 4.18
C PRO A 168 4.40 2.24 5.41
N THR A 169 5.22 1.23 5.68
CA THR A 169 6.03 1.17 6.92
C THR A 169 7.53 1.19 6.68
N VAL A 170 7.95 1.38 5.43
CA VAL A 170 9.38 1.49 5.08
C VAL A 170 10.02 2.66 5.81
N GLY A 171 11.18 2.39 6.43
CA GLY A 171 11.95 3.40 7.17
C GLY A 171 11.41 3.73 8.56
N LEU A 172 10.35 3.08 9.02
CA LEU A 172 9.84 3.21 10.38
C LEU A 172 10.55 2.24 11.34
N ASP A 173 10.75 2.68 12.58
CA ASP A 173 11.15 1.80 13.66
C ASP A 173 10.05 0.76 13.99
N PRO A 174 10.36 -0.34 14.70
CA PRO A 174 9.37 -1.39 14.98
C PRO A 174 8.13 -0.90 15.72
N VAL A 175 8.25 0.05 16.64
CA VAL A 175 7.11 0.57 17.43
C VAL A 175 6.19 1.38 16.53
N ALA A 176 6.74 2.29 15.72
CA ALA A 176 6.00 3.08 14.76
C ALA A 176 5.33 2.21 13.69
N ARG A 177 6.01 1.14 13.23
CA ARG A 177 5.46 0.15 12.29
C ARG A 177 4.21 -0.52 12.85
N HIS A 178 4.28 -1.06 14.06
CA HIS A 178 3.13 -1.70 14.70
C HIS A 178 1.95 -0.73 14.91
N ALA A 179 2.24 0.53 15.27
CA ALA A 179 1.19 1.54 15.39
C ALA A 179 0.49 1.79 14.03
N VAL A 180 1.23 1.88 12.92
CA VAL A 180 0.65 2.01 11.57
C VAL A 180 -0.17 0.77 11.21
N TRP A 181 0.30 -0.45 11.51
CA TRP A 181 -0.46 -1.69 11.27
C TRP A 181 -1.79 -1.69 12.01
N GLN A 182 -1.83 -1.25 13.27
CA GLN A 182 -3.08 -1.14 14.01
C GLN A 182 -4.07 -0.19 13.31
N HIS A 183 -3.61 0.99 12.89
CA HIS A 183 -4.49 1.93 12.19
C HIS A 183 -4.98 1.38 10.83
N ILE A 184 -4.17 0.63 10.09
CA ILE A 184 -4.60 -0.05 8.85
C ILE A 184 -5.73 -1.04 9.14
N ARG A 185 -5.60 -1.86 10.20
CA ARG A 185 -6.66 -2.78 10.64
C ARG A 185 -7.93 -2.04 11.06
N ASP A 186 -7.78 -0.94 11.78
CA ASP A 186 -8.90 -0.15 12.28
C ASP A 186 -9.65 0.54 11.13
N VAL A 187 -8.95 1.09 10.13
CA VAL A 187 -9.54 1.63 8.89
C VAL A 187 -10.40 0.57 8.19
N ARG A 188 -9.89 -0.64 8.01
CA ARG A 188 -10.65 -1.74 7.41
C ARG A 188 -11.93 -2.04 8.19
N ARG A 189 -11.81 -2.17 9.54
CA ARG A 189 -12.91 -2.59 10.42
C ARG A 189 -14.00 -1.54 10.54
N SER A 190 -13.62 -0.27 10.66
CA SER A 190 -14.57 0.83 10.93
C SER A 190 -15.28 1.33 9.67
N GLU A 191 -14.58 1.39 8.54
CA GLU A 191 -15.08 2.03 7.32
C GLU A 191 -15.45 1.01 6.21
N GLY A 192 -15.11 -0.28 6.38
CA GLY A 192 -15.30 -1.29 5.34
C GLY A 192 -14.46 -1.01 4.07
N THR A 193 -13.48 -0.13 4.16
CA THR A 193 -12.60 0.25 3.06
C THR A 193 -11.74 -0.93 2.61
N THR A 194 -11.67 -1.17 1.31
CA THR A 194 -10.71 -2.12 0.74
C THR A 194 -9.31 -1.51 0.77
N ILE A 195 -8.32 -2.27 1.21
CA ILE A 195 -6.93 -1.81 1.26
C ILE A 195 -6.09 -2.62 0.28
N VAL A 196 -5.37 -1.92 -0.60
CA VAL A 196 -4.37 -2.52 -1.48
C VAL A 196 -3.02 -1.95 -1.12
N MET A 197 -2.11 -2.81 -0.67
CA MET A 197 -0.80 -2.35 -0.22
C MET A 197 0.33 -3.07 -0.93
N THR A 198 1.46 -2.38 -1.05
CA THR A 198 2.70 -3.01 -1.50
C THR A 198 3.63 -3.18 -0.30
N THR A 199 4.37 -4.25 -0.29
CA THR A 199 5.41 -4.50 0.71
C THR A 199 6.50 -5.42 0.18
N HIS A 200 7.66 -5.35 0.77
CA HIS A 200 8.71 -6.37 0.65
C HIS A 200 8.97 -7.07 2.01
N TYR A 201 8.25 -6.69 3.07
CA TYR A 201 8.30 -7.32 4.38
C TYR A 201 7.28 -8.46 4.47
N MET A 202 7.77 -9.69 4.67
CA MET A 202 6.93 -10.88 4.84
C MET A 202 6.01 -10.77 6.05
N GLU A 203 6.56 -10.29 7.18
CA GLU A 203 5.84 -10.09 8.42
C GLU A 203 4.63 -9.15 8.24
N GLU A 204 4.79 -8.07 7.47
CA GLU A 204 3.70 -7.13 7.18
C GLU A 204 2.59 -7.79 6.35
N ALA A 205 2.96 -8.61 5.36
CA ALA A 205 2.01 -9.35 4.55
C ALA A 205 1.25 -10.40 5.38
N GLU A 206 1.94 -11.11 6.27
CA GLU A 206 1.33 -12.11 7.18
C GLU A 206 0.36 -11.47 8.18
N GLU A 207 0.72 -10.33 8.74
CA GLU A 207 -0.04 -9.66 9.80
C GLU A 207 -1.27 -8.90 9.27
N LEU A 208 -1.22 -8.38 8.06
CA LEU A 208 -2.24 -7.45 7.57
C LEU A 208 -3.12 -8.03 6.47
N CYS A 209 -2.57 -8.87 5.57
CA CYS A 209 -3.24 -9.21 4.34
C CYS A 209 -4.14 -10.44 4.46
N ASP A 210 -5.36 -10.35 3.93
CA ASP A 210 -6.24 -11.50 3.72
C ASP A 210 -5.76 -12.35 2.54
N GLU A 211 -5.28 -11.66 1.48
CA GLU A 211 -4.69 -12.26 0.29
C GLU A 211 -3.40 -11.53 -0.10
N VAL A 212 -2.46 -12.29 -0.62
CA VAL A 212 -1.16 -11.80 -1.10
C VAL A 212 -0.94 -12.28 -2.52
N ALA A 213 -0.54 -11.37 -3.41
CA ALA A 213 0.00 -11.69 -4.71
C ALA A 213 1.52 -11.53 -4.68
N ILE A 214 2.24 -12.61 -4.95
CA ILE A 214 3.70 -12.60 -5.06
C ILE A 214 4.08 -12.09 -6.44
N MET A 215 4.81 -10.96 -6.46
CA MET A 215 5.23 -10.31 -7.70
C MET A 215 6.74 -10.36 -7.88
N HIS A 216 7.19 -10.88 -9.01
CA HIS A 216 8.60 -10.95 -9.37
C HIS A 216 8.81 -10.58 -10.85
N ARG A 217 9.74 -9.64 -11.12
CA ARG A 217 10.11 -9.21 -12.50
C ARG A 217 8.90 -8.84 -13.37
N GLY A 218 7.94 -8.15 -12.79
CA GLY A 218 6.76 -7.65 -13.50
C GLY A 218 5.59 -8.62 -13.61
N VAL A 219 5.73 -9.87 -13.17
CA VAL A 219 4.69 -10.90 -13.23
C VAL A 219 4.22 -11.34 -11.85
N ILE A 220 2.96 -11.77 -11.74
CA ILE A 220 2.44 -12.45 -10.55
C ILE A 220 2.75 -13.94 -10.68
N THR A 221 3.41 -14.51 -9.67
CA THR A 221 3.81 -15.91 -9.63
C THR A 221 2.88 -16.77 -8.77
N ALA A 222 2.25 -16.18 -7.75
CA ALA A 222 1.26 -16.85 -6.91
C ALA A 222 0.30 -15.83 -6.30
N VAL A 223 -0.94 -16.26 -6.01
CA VAL A 223 -1.96 -15.48 -5.29
C VAL A 223 -2.67 -16.41 -4.31
N GLY A 224 -2.90 -15.95 -3.10
CA GLY A 224 -3.66 -16.67 -2.08
C GLY A 224 -3.54 -16.03 -0.70
N SER A 225 -4.24 -16.58 0.29
CA SER A 225 -4.00 -16.17 1.66
C SER A 225 -2.60 -16.56 2.11
N PRO A 226 -1.97 -15.84 3.07
CA PRO A 226 -0.67 -16.23 3.60
C PRO A 226 -0.62 -17.69 4.04
N GLN A 227 -1.70 -18.18 4.64
CA GLN A 227 -1.83 -19.57 5.05
C GLN A 227 -1.83 -20.52 3.86
N THR A 228 -2.71 -20.29 2.87
CA THR A 228 -2.82 -21.13 1.65
C THR A 228 -1.49 -21.19 0.92
N LEU A 229 -0.80 -20.07 0.76
CA LEU A 229 0.50 -20.00 0.09
C LEU A 229 1.56 -20.84 0.82
N ARG A 230 1.58 -20.81 2.16
CA ARG A 230 2.49 -21.66 2.96
C ARG A 230 2.17 -23.16 2.81
N GLU A 231 0.91 -23.51 2.81
CA GLU A 231 0.46 -24.90 2.64
C GLU A 231 0.86 -25.49 1.27
N MET A 232 0.93 -24.65 0.21
CA MET A 232 1.38 -25.08 -1.13
C MET A 232 2.86 -25.51 -1.16
N VAL A 233 3.69 -24.96 -0.27
CA VAL A 233 5.13 -25.28 -0.21
C VAL A 233 5.42 -26.42 0.76
N GLY A 234 4.66 -26.50 1.86
CA GLY A 234 4.76 -27.59 2.83
C GLY A 234 4.45 -27.14 4.26
N GLY A 235 4.15 -28.10 5.14
CA GLY A 235 3.83 -27.82 6.53
C GLY A 235 5.03 -27.20 7.27
N GLY A 236 4.83 -25.99 7.81
CA GLY A 236 5.86 -25.22 8.52
C GLY A 236 6.65 -24.24 7.68
N ALA A 237 6.33 -24.10 6.38
CA ALA A 237 6.94 -23.08 5.51
C ALA A 237 6.56 -21.65 5.97
N THR A 238 7.52 -20.73 5.84
CA THR A 238 7.31 -19.28 6.02
C THR A 238 6.90 -18.63 4.69
N LEU A 239 6.43 -17.38 4.68
CA LEU A 239 6.22 -16.64 3.42
C LEU A 239 7.54 -16.40 2.67
N GLU A 240 8.68 -16.38 3.36
CA GLU A 240 10.00 -16.32 2.72
C GLU A 240 10.28 -17.59 1.91
N ASP A 241 10.01 -18.78 2.48
CA ASP A 241 10.12 -20.06 1.77
C ASP A 241 9.19 -20.11 0.55
N VAL A 242 7.97 -19.59 0.70
CA VAL A 242 7.00 -19.45 -0.41
C VAL A 242 7.56 -18.56 -1.50
N PHE A 243 8.11 -17.41 -1.15
CA PHE A 243 8.70 -16.48 -2.11
C PHE A 243 9.86 -17.14 -2.88
N ILE A 244 10.79 -17.78 -2.17
CA ILE A 244 11.91 -18.51 -2.77
C ILE A 244 11.41 -19.63 -3.71
N HIS A 245 10.40 -20.39 -3.28
CA HIS A 245 9.81 -21.47 -4.06
C HIS A 245 9.25 -20.98 -5.42
N PHE A 246 8.50 -19.88 -5.41
CA PHE A 246 7.82 -19.37 -6.63
C PHE A 246 8.70 -18.47 -7.50
N THR A 247 9.80 -17.91 -6.97
CA THR A 247 10.66 -16.97 -7.71
C THR A 247 12.06 -17.50 -8.00
N GLY A 248 12.49 -18.53 -7.27
CA GLY A 248 13.84 -19.07 -7.34
C GLY A 248 14.93 -18.12 -6.84
N SER A 249 14.56 -17.07 -6.08
CA SER A 249 15.48 -16.06 -5.55
C SER A 249 15.05 -15.57 -4.19
N GLU A 250 16.00 -15.26 -3.31
CA GLU A 250 15.72 -14.60 -2.02
C GLU A 250 15.27 -13.15 -2.24
N ILE A 251 14.43 -12.60 -1.35
CA ILE A 251 14.20 -11.17 -1.31
C ILE A 251 15.45 -10.52 -0.73
N ASP A 252 16.10 -9.68 -1.52
CA ASP A 252 17.13 -8.77 -1.02
C ASP A 252 16.41 -7.65 -0.24
N GLU A 253 16.41 -7.77 1.09
CA GLU A 253 15.94 -6.74 2.01
C GLU A 253 16.91 -5.56 2.02
N GLY A 254 17.09 -4.94 0.87
CA GLY A 254 17.95 -3.81 0.52
C GLY A 254 18.73 -3.17 1.66
N GLY A 255 20.03 -3.52 1.74
CA GLY A 255 21.11 -2.66 2.24
C GLY A 255 20.91 -1.93 3.56
N GLY A 256 20.95 -2.60 4.73
CA GLY A 256 20.88 -1.83 6.00
C GLY A 256 21.71 -2.40 7.10
N TYR A 257 22.42 -3.34 7.21
CA TYR A 257 23.35 -3.70 8.33
C TYR A 257 24.35 -4.81 7.98
N ARG A 258 24.00 -5.72 7.08
CA ARG A 258 24.90 -6.86 6.72
C ARG A 258 26.00 -6.46 5.75
N ASP A 259 25.79 -5.51 4.85
CA ASP A 259 26.81 -5.02 3.94
C ASP A 259 27.90 -4.21 4.63
N ALA A 260 27.56 -3.44 5.69
CA ALA A 260 28.55 -2.74 6.51
C ALA A 260 29.48 -3.70 7.27
N VAL A 261 28.98 -4.88 7.64
CA VAL A 261 29.78 -5.92 8.31
C VAL A 261 30.68 -6.68 7.31
N ARG A 262 30.19 -6.91 6.10
CA ARG A 262 30.95 -7.60 5.04
C ARG A 262 32.09 -6.72 4.51
N THR A 263 31.82 -5.43 4.30
CA THR A 263 32.86 -4.46 3.87
C THR A 263 33.93 -4.26 4.94
N ARG A 264 33.56 -4.25 6.24
CA ARG A 264 34.55 -4.19 7.36
C ARG A 264 35.38 -5.44 7.50
N ARG A 265 34.88 -6.64 7.16
CA ARG A 265 35.65 -7.88 7.17
C ARG A 265 36.64 -7.96 6.02
N THR A 266 36.32 -7.41 4.84
CA THR A 266 37.21 -7.36 3.68
C THR A 266 38.35 -6.35 3.89
N ALA A 267 38.06 -5.20 4.47
CA ALA A 267 39.04 -4.18 4.79
C ALA A 267 40.06 -4.62 5.88
N ARG A 268 39.68 -5.54 6.79
CA ARG A 268 40.60 -6.12 7.80
C ARG A 268 41.50 -7.26 7.30
N ARG A 269 41.31 -7.74 6.05
CA ARG A 269 42.16 -8.77 5.44
C ARG A 269 43.18 -8.22 4.44
N LEU A 270 43.15 -6.92 4.17
CA LEU A 270 44.05 -6.24 3.20
C LEU A 270 44.93 -5.15 3.88
N GLY A 271 44.97 -5.13 5.23
CA GLY A 271 45.87 -4.27 5.99
C GLY A 271 46.80 -5.06 6.89
#